data_2acb56f3ee4d37c73e390f3ef420ea2c
#
_entry.id   2acb56f3ee4d37c73e390f3ef420ea2c
#
_cell.length_a   1.000
_cell.length_b   1.000
_cell.length_c   1.000
_cell.angle_alpha   90.00
_cell.angle_beta   90.00
_cell.angle_gamma   90.00
#
_symmetry.space_group_name_H-M   'P 1'
#
loop_
_entity.id
_entity.type
_entity.pdbx_description
1 polymer ?
#
loop_
_entity_poly.entity_id
_entity_poly.type
_entity_poly.pdbx_seq_one_letter_code
_entity_poly.pdbx_strand_id
1 'polypeptide(L)'
;MTAMPWLTCIAAAILSFAPDRIAVPRFPQRRSLAGALVRALAVLFIASLLLFVTARPIFSAFVAIALVGLVELVSNAKYESLREPFVFTDLSLFSQLFSHPRLYLPFLSLDKVIAIVAGVLIVLIGYLSEPAISPRPWLAFAIVPGVTFLLCRGLAARLPLTLDPIADQQRHGFFAVFVAYLLNGLRPATFDSFARANESSPFATGEPVKCPDVIVIQSESYFDVRHVSGAVDSAVYTRFDEARRESVCHGKLTVPAWGGQTRCAPNLRC
;
A
#
# COMPACT_ATOMS: atom_id res chain seq x y z
N MET A 1 23.25 31.71 -4.04
CA MET A 1 22.70 30.92 -2.89
C MET A 1 21.28 30.33 -3.13
N THR A 2 20.58 30.73 -4.20
CA THR A 2 19.17 30.28 -4.48
C THR A 2 19.02 28.85 -5.01
N ALA A 3 20.08 28.26 -5.55
CA ALA A 3 19.99 26.90 -6.14
C ALA A 3 20.14 25.76 -5.12
N MET A 4 20.78 25.97 -3.99
CA MET A 4 21.10 24.93 -3.00
C MET A 4 19.86 24.20 -2.44
N PRO A 5 18.76 24.88 -2.09
CA PRO A 5 17.56 24.20 -1.57
C PRO A 5 16.91 23.23 -2.57
N TRP A 6 16.96 23.59 -3.86
CA TRP A 6 16.40 22.75 -4.92
C TRP A 6 17.29 21.55 -5.25
N LEU A 7 18.61 21.74 -5.17
CA LEU A 7 19.57 20.65 -5.35
C LEU A 7 19.40 19.56 -4.28
N THR A 8 19.11 19.94 -3.02
CA THR A 8 18.83 18.96 -1.97
C THR A 8 17.53 18.19 -2.22
N CYS A 9 16.47 18.84 -2.72
CA CYS A 9 15.24 18.17 -3.11
C CYS A 9 15.45 17.20 -4.28
N ILE A 10 16.23 17.61 -5.31
CA ILE A 10 16.58 16.74 -6.44
C ILE A 10 17.43 15.55 -5.96
N ALA A 11 18.42 15.81 -5.10
CA ALA A 11 19.24 14.76 -4.51
C ALA A 11 18.38 13.76 -3.71
N ALA A 12 17.38 14.24 -2.96
CA ALA A 12 16.42 13.38 -2.25
C ALA A 12 15.66 12.49 -3.22
N ALA A 13 15.16 13.03 -4.34
CA ALA A 13 14.48 12.26 -5.37
C ALA A 13 15.37 11.15 -5.96
N ILE A 14 16.64 11.44 -6.21
CA ILE A 14 17.62 10.47 -6.72
C ILE A 14 17.94 9.41 -5.63
N LEU A 15 18.27 9.85 -4.43
CA LEU A 15 18.65 8.98 -3.33
C LEU A 15 17.49 8.10 -2.84
N SER A 16 16.25 8.52 -3.08
CA SER A 16 15.06 7.74 -2.72
C SER A 16 14.99 6.36 -3.39
N PHE A 17 15.79 6.11 -4.42
CA PHE A 17 15.90 4.79 -5.04
C PHE A 17 16.78 3.80 -4.25
N ALA A 18 17.55 4.27 -3.27
CA ALA A 18 18.41 3.40 -2.48
C ALA A 18 17.63 2.41 -1.58
N PRO A 19 16.56 2.79 -0.86
CA PRO A 19 15.74 1.89 -0.06
C PRO A 19 15.16 0.70 -0.82
N ASP A 20 14.86 0.84 -2.10
CA ASP A 20 14.37 -0.27 -2.93
C ASP A 20 15.27 -1.50 -2.95
N ARG A 21 16.56 -1.35 -2.63
CA ARG A 21 17.49 -2.48 -2.56
C ARG A 21 17.20 -3.42 -1.40
N ILE A 22 16.49 -2.91 -0.38
CA ILE A 22 16.08 -3.68 0.80
C ILE A 22 14.60 -4.11 0.72
N ALA A 23 13.88 -3.74 -0.34
CA ALA A 23 12.49 -4.14 -0.53
C ALA A 23 12.35 -5.66 -0.70
N VAL A 24 11.33 -6.24 -0.06
CA VAL A 24 10.98 -7.66 -0.15
C VAL A 24 9.52 -7.76 -0.64
N PRO A 25 9.22 -8.60 -1.66
CA PRO A 25 10.16 -9.43 -2.45
C PRO A 25 11.07 -8.58 -3.34
N ARG A 26 12.26 -9.13 -3.66
CA ARG A 26 13.18 -8.48 -4.59
C ARG A 26 12.57 -8.48 -5.98
N PHE A 27 12.23 -7.31 -6.48
CA PHE A 27 11.71 -7.15 -7.84
C PHE A 27 12.84 -7.01 -8.86
N PRO A 28 12.61 -7.41 -10.14
CA PRO A 28 13.61 -7.24 -11.19
C PRO A 28 14.01 -5.77 -11.35
N GLN A 29 15.28 -5.52 -11.65
CA GLN A 29 15.86 -4.17 -11.68
C GLN A 29 15.33 -3.24 -12.79
N ARG A 30 14.61 -3.78 -13.78
CA ARG A 30 14.07 -3.00 -14.91
C ARG A 30 12.68 -2.48 -14.58
N ARG A 31 12.61 -1.29 -14.03
CA ARG A 31 11.37 -0.57 -13.80
C ARG A 31 10.96 0.23 -15.02
N SER A 32 9.66 0.48 -15.15
CA SER A 32 9.18 1.40 -16.17
C SER A 32 9.66 2.82 -15.87
N LEU A 33 10.03 3.57 -16.90
CA LEU A 33 10.39 4.98 -16.77
C LEU A 33 9.26 5.81 -16.13
N ALA A 34 8.00 5.47 -16.48
CA ALA A 34 6.83 6.13 -15.90
C ALA A 34 6.75 5.92 -14.37
N GLY A 35 6.99 4.70 -13.87
CA GLY A 35 7.05 4.41 -12.44
C GLY A 35 8.19 5.17 -11.76
N ALA A 36 9.39 5.19 -12.36
CA ALA A 36 10.53 5.95 -11.83
C ALA A 36 10.22 7.46 -11.74
N LEU A 37 9.55 8.02 -12.73
CA LEU A 37 9.14 9.43 -12.74
C LEU A 37 8.06 9.71 -11.69
N VAL A 38 7.04 8.85 -11.53
CA VAL A 38 6.02 9.00 -10.46
C VAL A 38 6.70 9.03 -9.09
N ARG A 39 7.64 8.11 -8.85
CA ARG A 39 8.42 8.09 -7.60
C ARG A 39 9.20 9.38 -7.40
N ALA A 40 10.00 9.79 -8.38
CA ALA A 40 10.80 11.00 -8.30
C ALA A 40 9.95 12.24 -8.03
N LEU A 41 8.83 12.39 -8.74
CA LEU A 41 7.89 13.50 -8.54
C LEU A 41 7.22 13.47 -7.16
N ALA A 42 6.86 12.29 -6.67
CA ALA A 42 6.28 12.16 -5.33
C ALA A 42 7.28 12.57 -4.24
N VAL A 43 8.53 12.13 -4.35
CA VAL A 43 9.59 12.50 -3.40
C VAL A 43 9.92 13.99 -3.52
N LEU A 44 9.98 14.52 -4.74
CA LEU A 44 10.17 15.95 -4.98
C LEU A 44 9.04 16.78 -4.37
N PHE A 45 7.80 16.32 -4.50
CA PHE A 45 6.65 16.95 -3.86
C PHE A 45 6.81 16.95 -2.33
N ILE A 46 7.11 15.82 -1.71
CA ILE A 46 7.26 15.72 -0.26
C ILE A 46 8.41 16.61 0.22
N ALA A 47 9.59 16.54 -0.43
CA ALA A 47 10.75 17.33 -0.06
C ALA A 47 10.50 18.84 -0.21
N SER A 48 9.89 19.27 -1.32
CA SER A 48 9.58 20.68 -1.56
C SER A 48 8.47 21.22 -0.65
N LEU A 49 7.48 20.39 -0.31
CA LEU A 49 6.44 20.74 0.66
C LEU A 49 7.03 20.92 2.07
N LEU A 50 7.90 20.01 2.50
CA LEU A 50 8.62 20.13 3.76
C LEU A 50 9.55 21.36 3.77
N LEU A 51 10.21 21.64 2.65
CA LEU A 51 11.03 22.85 2.47
C LEU A 51 10.17 24.12 2.59
N PHE A 52 8.99 24.14 1.99
CA PHE A 52 8.04 25.25 2.13
C PHE A 52 7.66 25.50 3.60
N VAL A 53 7.36 24.44 4.35
CA VAL A 53 6.93 24.53 5.74
C VAL A 53 8.09 24.89 6.67
N THR A 54 9.24 24.21 6.55
CA THR A 54 10.35 24.30 7.51
C THR A 54 11.44 25.30 7.13
N ALA A 55 11.58 25.62 5.84
CA ALA A 55 12.69 26.34 5.24
C ALA A 55 14.07 25.74 5.56
N ARG A 56 14.14 24.42 5.77
CA ARG A 56 15.35 23.65 6.10
C ARG A 56 15.60 22.62 5.00
N PRO A 57 16.50 22.87 4.04
CA PRO A 57 16.64 22.03 2.85
C PRO A 57 17.19 20.63 3.13
N ILE A 58 18.21 20.50 3.98
CA ILE A 58 18.80 19.20 4.31
C ILE A 58 17.81 18.36 5.10
N PHE A 59 17.17 18.95 6.09
CA PHE A 59 16.11 18.33 6.87
C PHE A 59 14.96 17.83 5.98
N SER A 60 14.48 18.68 5.07
CA SER A 60 13.38 18.34 4.15
C SER A 60 13.73 17.18 3.23
N ALA A 61 14.94 17.17 2.67
CA ALA A 61 15.45 16.10 1.84
C ALA A 61 15.56 14.79 2.62
N PHE A 62 16.13 14.85 3.82
CA PHE A 62 16.31 13.69 4.69
C PHE A 62 14.97 13.09 5.11
N VAL A 63 14.01 13.90 5.57
CA VAL A 63 12.68 13.41 5.97
C VAL A 63 11.92 12.81 4.80
N ALA A 64 12.04 13.39 3.60
CA ALA A 64 11.41 12.81 2.41
C ALA A 64 11.94 11.40 2.10
N ILE A 65 13.27 11.18 2.21
CA ILE A 65 13.90 9.87 2.03
C ILE A 65 13.48 8.91 3.17
N ALA A 66 13.47 9.41 4.41
CA ALA A 66 13.10 8.62 5.58
C ALA A 66 11.65 8.13 5.50
N LEU A 67 10.72 8.96 5.01
CA LEU A 67 9.32 8.57 4.78
C LEU A 67 9.21 7.44 3.75
N VAL A 68 9.95 7.52 2.65
CA VAL A 68 10.01 6.44 1.65
C VAL A 68 10.53 5.15 2.30
N GLY A 69 11.64 5.24 3.01
CA GLY A 69 12.24 4.11 3.72
C GLY A 69 11.30 3.51 4.77
N LEU A 70 10.55 4.34 5.50
CA LEU A 70 9.57 3.88 6.47
C LEU A 70 8.43 3.08 5.80
N VAL A 71 7.88 3.59 4.70
CA VAL A 71 6.82 2.89 3.97
C VAL A 71 7.33 1.55 3.40
N GLU A 72 8.57 1.51 2.91
CA GLU A 72 9.21 0.26 2.46
C GLU A 72 9.48 -0.70 3.62
N LEU A 73 9.91 -0.21 4.78
CA LEU A 73 10.11 -1.04 5.98
C LEU A 73 8.79 -1.68 6.45
N VAL A 74 7.72 -0.90 6.45
CA VAL A 74 6.37 -1.39 6.79
C VAL A 74 5.90 -2.43 5.77
N SER A 75 6.16 -2.19 4.48
CA SER A 75 5.85 -3.16 3.43
C SER A 75 6.59 -4.47 3.62
N ASN A 76 7.88 -4.41 3.95
CA ASN A 76 8.67 -5.60 4.23
C ASN A 76 8.13 -6.37 5.43
N ALA A 77 7.77 -5.67 6.51
CA ALA A 77 7.21 -6.30 7.71
C ALA A 77 5.87 -7.01 7.41
N LYS A 78 5.00 -6.38 6.62
CA LYS A 78 3.75 -6.99 6.17
C LYS A 78 4.03 -8.22 5.30
N TYR A 79 4.93 -8.11 4.34
CA TYR A 79 5.23 -9.20 3.44
C TYR A 79 5.87 -10.41 4.15
N GLU A 80 6.74 -10.18 5.11
CA GLU A 80 7.33 -11.25 5.93
C GLU A 80 6.27 -12.01 6.73
N SER A 81 5.28 -11.30 7.26
CA SER A 81 4.23 -11.86 8.13
C SER A 81 3.07 -12.47 7.35
N LEU A 82 2.60 -11.79 6.30
CA LEU A 82 1.35 -12.14 5.59
C LEU A 82 1.57 -12.59 4.15
N ARG A 83 2.81 -12.47 3.63
CA ARG A 83 3.13 -12.75 2.22
C ARG A 83 2.34 -11.92 1.22
N GLU A 84 1.88 -10.75 1.67
CA GLU A 84 1.13 -9.80 0.86
C GLU A 84 1.85 -8.47 0.76
N PRO A 85 1.84 -7.81 -0.41
CA PRO A 85 2.42 -6.49 -0.54
C PRO A 85 1.58 -5.46 0.22
N PHE A 86 2.25 -4.45 0.76
CA PHE A 86 1.59 -3.32 1.38
C PHE A 86 0.92 -2.44 0.30
N VAL A 87 -0.34 -2.08 0.51
CA VAL A 87 -1.12 -1.22 -0.37
C VAL A 87 -1.67 -0.01 0.40
N PHE A 88 -2.09 1.05 -0.31
CA PHE A 88 -2.53 2.28 0.34
C PHE A 88 -3.75 2.08 1.27
N THR A 89 -4.62 1.10 0.99
CA THR A 89 -5.77 0.77 1.83
C THR A 89 -5.36 0.29 3.22
N ASP A 90 -4.15 -0.27 3.35
CA ASP A 90 -3.62 -0.70 4.63
C ASP A 90 -3.35 0.49 5.57
N LEU A 91 -3.26 1.71 5.04
CA LEU A 91 -3.15 2.92 5.86
C LEU A 91 -4.32 3.08 6.83
N SER A 92 -5.52 2.58 6.46
CA SER A 92 -6.68 2.59 7.36
C SER A 92 -6.46 1.74 8.62
N LEU A 93 -5.62 0.71 8.52
CA LEU A 93 -5.28 -0.16 9.64
C LEU A 93 -4.36 0.53 10.67
N PHE A 94 -3.64 1.58 10.27
CA PHE A 94 -2.81 2.34 11.21
C PHE A 94 -3.62 3.04 12.30
N SER A 95 -4.87 3.40 12.02
CA SER A 95 -5.76 3.93 13.06
C SER A 95 -6.00 2.91 14.17
N GLN A 96 -6.06 1.62 13.82
CA GLN A 96 -6.23 0.51 14.77
C GLN A 96 -4.94 0.21 15.55
N LEU A 97 -3.77 0.52 15.01
CA LEU A 97 -2.48 0.38 15.70
C LEU A 97 -2.46 1.16 17.03
N PHE A 98 -3.02 2.38 17.03
CA PHE A 98 -3.11 3.21 18.21
C PHE A 98 -4.18 2.73 19.21
N SER A 99 -5.27 2.15 18.71
CA SER A 99 -6.35 1.62 19.55
C SER A 99 -6.03 0.23 20.13
N HIS A 100 -5.29 -0.60 19.37
CA HIS A 100 -5.01 -2.00 19.73
C HIS A 100 -3.54 -2.35 19.49
N PRO A 101 -2.57 -1.69 20.16
CA PRO A 101 -1.14 -1.89 19.90
C PRO A 101 -0.67 -3.34 20.12
N ARG A 102 -1.33 -4.08 21.03
CA ARG A 102 -0.99 -5.47 21.33
C ARG A 102 -1.17 -6.43 20.15
N LEU A 103 -2.01 -6.07 19.17
CA LEU A 103 -2.20 -6.89 17.97
C LEU A 103 -1.07 -6.72 16.95
N TYR A 104 -0.38 -5.56 16.97
CA TYR A 104 0.63 -5.20 15.97
C TYR A 104 2.06 -5.37 16.47
N LEU A 105 2.29 -5.20 17.78
CA LEU A 105 3.62 -5.34 18.38
C LEU A 105 4.32 -6.67 18.09
N PRO A 106 3.64 -7.84 18.07
CA PRO A 106 4.30 -9.11 17.75
C PRO A 106 4.87 -9.19 16.33
N PHE A 107 4.37 -8.36 15.39
CA PHE A 107 4.87 -8.30 14.01
C PHE A 107 6.05 -7.34 13.84
N LEU A 108 6.34 -6.54 14.87
CA LEU A 108 7.46 -5.62 14.88
C LEU A 108 8.64 -6.28 15.60
N SER A 109 9.60 -6.77 14.84
CA SER A 109 10.85 -7.25 15.40
C SER A 109 11.63 -6.11 16.08
N LEU A 110 12.44 -6.42 17.09
CA LEU A 110 13.14 -5.43 17.90
C LEU A 110 14.06 -4.53 17.06
N ASP A 111 14.69 -5.09 16.03
CA ASP A 111 15.52 -4.36 15.06
C ASP A 111 14.74 -3.27 14.33
N LYS A 112 13.49 -3.56 13.94
CA LYS A 112 12.60 -2.59 13.28
C LYS A 112 12.18 -1.47 14.25
N VAL A 113 11.89 -1.80 15.50
CA VAL A 113 11.59 -0.79 16.54
C VAL A 113 12.79 0.13 16.75
N ILE A 114 13.98 -0.44 16.90
CA ILE A 114 15.23 0.35 17.06
C ILE A 114 15.45 1.26 15.85
N ALA A 115 15.24 0.74 14.63
CA ALA A 115 15.40 1.53 13.40
C ALA A 115 14.42 2.70 13.35
N ILE A 116 13.15 2.50 13.75
CA ILE A 116 12.14 3.57 13.79
C ILE A 116 12.52 4.63 14.84
N VAL A 117 12.88 4.21 16.06
CA VAL A 117 13.27 5.14 17.13
C VAL A 117 14.52 5.93 16.74
N ALA A 118 15.54 5.26 16.21
CA ALA A 118 16.74 5.92 15.70
C ALA A 118 16.41 6.91 14.58
N GLY A 119 15.54 6.53 13.64
CA GLY A 119 15.07 7.41 12.58
C GLY A 119 14.38 8.67 13.11
N VAL A 120 13.48 8.52 14.09
CA VAL A 120 12.80 9.67 14.74
C VAL A 120 13.80 10.59 15.44
N LEU A 121 14.78 10.03 16.17
CA LEU A 121 15.82 10.81 16.84
C LEU A 121 16.69 11.58 15.85
N ILE A 122 17.10 10.94 14.74
CA ILE A 122 17.88 11.58 13.68
C ILE A 122 17.09 12.73 13.04
N VAL A 123 15.80 12.52 12.77
CA VAL A 123 14.91 13.57 12.25
C VAL A 123 14.83 14.76 13.22
N LEU A 124 14.64 14.49 14.51
CA LEU A 124 14.56 15.54 15.53
C LEU A 124 15.89 16.32 15.64
N ILE A 125 17.00 15.62 15.73
CA ILE A 125 18.34 16.24 15.78
C ILE A 125 18.57 17.07 14.51
N GLY A 126 18.25 16.53 13.34
CA GLY A 126 18.38 17.27 12.07
C GLY A 126 17.55 18.55 12.04
N TYR A 127 16.32 18.51 12.55
CA TYR A 127 15.48 19.70 12.66
C TYR A 127 16.08 20.78 13.58
N LEU A 128 16.59 20.37 14.73
CA LEU A 128 17.17 21.31 15.71
C LEU A 128 18.52 21.86 15.27
N SER A 129 19.30 21.10 14.50
CA SER A 129 20.66 21.45 14.07
C SER A 129 20.72 22.36 12.85
N GLU A 130 19.70 22.32 11.96
CA GLU A 130 19.73 23.08 10.72
C GLU A 130 19.00 24.43 10.88
N PRO A 131 19.65 25.58 10.66
CA PRO A 131 18.99 26.87 10.68
C PRO A 131 18.06 27.03 9.47
N ALA A 132 16.91 27.68 9.68
CA ALA A 132 15.99 27.98 8.59
C ALA A 132 16.57 29.04 7.65
N ILE A 133 16.35 28.89 6.33
CA ILE A 133 16.76 29.88 5.33
C ILE A 133 15.97 31.18 5.53
N SER A 134 16.69 32.29 5.58
CA SER A 134 16.13 33.64 5.65
C SER A 134 16.94 34.59 4.74
N PRO A 135 16.31 35.46 3.92
CA PRO A 135 14.87 35.58 3.64
C PRO A 135 14.34 34.37 2.82
N ARG A 136 13.08 34.03 3.06
CA ARG A 136 12.43 32.91 2.32
C ARG A 136 11.89 33.39 0.97
N PRO A 137 12.26 32.77 -0.16
CA PRO A 137 11.60 33.00 -1.44
C PRO A 137 10.24 32.28 -1.45
N TRP A 138 9.31 32.76 -0.62
CA TRP A 138 8.07 32.07 -0.30
C TRP A 138 7.23 31.69 -1.52
N LEU A 139 7.25 32.51 -2.59
CA LEU A 139 6.49 32.24 -3.81
C LEU A 139 7.02 30.98 -4.53
N ALA A 140 8.35 30.88 -4.69
CA ALA A 140 8.96 29.69 -5.30
C ALA A 140 8.75 28.45 -4.43
N PHE A 141 8.84 28.59 -3.10
CA PHE A 141 8.63 27.51 -2.16
C PHE A 141 7.17 27.01 -2.15
N ALA A 142 6.20 27.88 -2.46
CA ALA A 142 4.78 27.51 -2.57
C ALA A 142 4.43 26.90 -3.94
N ILE A 143 4.98 27.44 -5.03
CA ILE A 143 4.65 26.98 -6.39
C ILE A 143 5.22 25.60 -6.69
N VAL A 144 6.47 25.32 -6.29
CA VAL A 144 7.14 24.05 -6.64
C VAL A 144 6.41 22.81 -6.11
N PRO A 145 5.99 22.72 -4.83
CA PRO A 145 5.20 21.58 -4.40
C PRO A 145 3.87 21.46 -5.13
N GLY A 146 3.20 22.56 -5.45
CA GLY A 146 1.96 22.54 -6.23
C GLY A 146 2.16 21.94 -7.63
N VAL A 147 3.19 22.41 -8.34
CA VAL A 147 3.54 21.92 -9.69
C VAL A 147 3.94 20.44 -9.64
N THR A 148 4.83 20.06 -8.72
CA THR A 148 5.28 18.66 -8.61
C THR A 148 4.15 17.72 -8.24
N PHE A 149 3.20 18.15 -7.38
CA PHE A 149 2.00 17.40 -7.07
C PHE A 149 1.11 17.18 -8.30
N LEU A 150 0.83 18.25 -9.06
CA LEU A 150 -0.01 18.16 -10.25
C LEU A 150 0.63 17.26 -11.33
N LEU A 151 1.93 17.37 -11.53
CA LEU A 151 2.66 16.49 -12.44
C LEU A 151 2.65 15.03 -11.98
N CYS A 152 2.88 14.79 -10.69
CA CYS A 152 2.81 13.45 -10.09
C CYS A 152 1.42 12.85 -10.28
N ARG A 153 0.35 13.59 -9.94
CA ARG A 153 -1.04 13.17 -10.11
C ARG A 153 -1.38 12.88 -11.58
N GLY A 154 -0.96 13.75 -12.49
CA GLY A 154 -1.20 13.57 -13.93
C GLY A 154 -0.52 12.33 -14.49
N LEU A 155 0.71 12.07 -14.07
CA LEU A 155 1.47 10.90 -14.49
C LEU A 155 0.95 9.61 -13.84
N ALA A 156 0.64 9.63 -12.54
CA ALA A 156 0.04 8.51 -11.83
C ALA A 156 -1.31 8.08 -12.45
N ALA A 157 -2.07 9.07 -12.95
CA ALA A 157 -3.33 8.82 -13.65
C ALA A 157 -3.21 8.05 -14.97
N ARG A 158 -2.05 8.18 -15.62
CA ARG A 158 -1.74 7.55 -16.90
C ARG A 158 -0.92 6.27 -16.75
N LEU A 159 -0.54 5.93 -15.53
CA LEU A 159 0.23 4.71 -15.28
C LEU A 159 -0.66 3.49 -15.60
N PRO A 160 -0.21 2.57 -16.48
CA PRO A 160 -0.98 1.39 -16.83
C PRO A 160 -0.96 0.38 -15.68
N LEU A 161 -1.95 0.49 -14.79
CA LEU A 161 -2.13 -0.36 -13.62
C LEU A 161 -3.08 -1.50 -13.95
N THR A 162 -2.72 -2.70 -13.54
CA THR A 162 -3.54 -3.92 -13.69
C THR A 162 -4.45 -4.16 -12.48
N LEU A 163 -4.26 -3.40 -11.40
CA LEU A 163 -4.88 -3.58 -10.08
C LEU A 163 -4.49 -4.92 -9.41
N ASP A 164 -3.45 -5.56 -9.92
CA ASP A 164 -2.73 -6.63 -9.24
C ASP A 164 -1.50 -6.00 -8.58
N PRO A 165 -1.47 -5.88 -7.25
CA PRO A 165 -0.38 -5.18 -6.57
C PRO A 165 0.99 -5.80 -6.83
N ILE A 166 1.07 -7.13 -6.99
CA ILE A 166 2.34 -7.82 -7.23
C ILE A 166 2.84 -7.52 -8.64
N ALA A 167 1.99 -7.70 -9.65
CA ALA A 167 2.36 -7.44 -11.05
C ALA A 167 2.71 -5.96 -11.28
N ASP A 168 1.93 -5.05 -10.71
CA ASP A 168 2.16 -3.61 -10.85
C ASP A 168 3.45 -3.18 -10.14
N GLN A 169 3.76 -3.71 -8.95
CA GLN A 169 5.00 -3.42 -8.23
C GLN A 169 6.23 -3.98 -8.95
N GLN A 170 6.12 -5.15 -9.57
CA GLN A 170 7.19 -5.70 -10.41
C GLN A 170 7.51 -4.79 -11.60
N ARG A 171 6.49 -4.19 -12.19
CA ARG A 171 6.62 -3.35 -13.40
C ARG A 171 7.05 -1.93 -13.10
N HIS A 172 6.50 -1.32 -12.05
CA HIS A 172 6.63 0.12 -11.78
C HIS A 172 7.45 0.45 -10.53
N GLY A 173 7.69 -0.53 -9.67
CA GLY A 173 8.32 -0.38 -8.36
C GLY A 173 7.31 -0.11 -7.24
N PHE A 174 7.62 -0.56 -6.03
CA PHE A 174 6.73 -0.52 -4.88
C PHE A 174 6.18 0.89 -4.58
N PHE A 175 7.08 1.86 -4.33
CA PHE A 175 6.66 3.19 -3.91
C PHE A 175 5.86 3.95 -4.98
N ALA A 176 6.21 3.76 -6.26
CA ALA A 176 5.46 4.35 -7.37
C ALA A 176 4.02 3.81 -7.45
N VAL A 177 3.85 2.50 -7.28
CA VAL A 177 2.52 1.86 -7.27
C VAL A 177 1.72 2.28 -6.04
N PHE A 178 2.36 2.34 -4.87
CA PHE A 178 1.72 2.84 -3.65
C PHE A 178 1.16 4.26 -3.83
N VAL A 179 1.97 5.18 -4.36
CA VAL A 179 1.55 6.55 -4.66
C VAL A 179 0.46 6.59 -5.74
N ALA A 180 0.61 5.80 -6.82
CA ALA A 180 -0.37 5.76 -7.89
C ALA A 180 -1.72 5.21 -7.42
N TYR A 181 -1.73 4.18 -6.60
CA TYR A 181 -2.96 3.63 -6.00
C TYR A 181 -3.61 4.64 -5.04
N LEU A 182 -2.82 5.31 -4.21
CA LEU A 182 -3.31 6.36 -3.32
C LEU A 182 -4.00 7.49 -4.11
N LEU A 183 -3.32 8.04 -5.12
CA LEU A 183 -3.84 9.16 -5.90
C LEU A 183 -5.02 8.78 -6.80
N ASN A 184 -5.05 7.55 -7.32
CA ASN A 184 -6.12 7.05 -8.17
C ASN A 184 -7.29 6.50 -7.36
N GLY A 185 -7.03 5.86 -6.20
CA GLY A 185 -8.06 5.34 -5.30
C GLY A 185 -8.99 6.41 -4.74
N LEU A 186 -8.51 7.65 -4.66
CA LEU A 186 -9.31 8.80 -4.23
C LEU A 186 -10.13 9.47 -5.35
N ARG A 187 -10.16 8.87 -6.55
CA ARG A 187 -10.90 9.46 -7.69
C ARG A 187 -12.33 8.95 -7.75
N PRO A 188 -13.31 9.81 -8.01
CA PRO A 188 -14.69 9.37 -8.26
C PRO A 188 -14.80 8.33 -9.39
N ALA A 189 -14.06 8.51 -10.49
CA ALA A 189 -14.05 7.57 -11.62
C ALA A 189 -13.62 6.12 -11.24
N THR A 190 -12.86 5.94 -10.19
CA THR A 190 -12.49 4.61 -9.69
C THR A 190 -13.70 3.94 -9.03
N PHE A 191 -14.49 4.70 -8.26
CA PHE A 191 -15.72 4.22 -7.65
C PHE A 191 -16.77 3.91 -8.72
N ASP A 192 -16.88 4.74 -9.76
CA ASP A 192 -17.80 4.51 -10.89
C ASP A 192 -17.43 3.26 -11.69
N SER A 193 -16.13 3.00 -11.87
CA SER A 193 -15.67 1.77 -12.54
C SER A 193 -15.95 0.53 -11.70
N PHE A 194 -15.83 0.63 -10.37
CA PHE A 194 -16.16 -0.44 -9.45
C PHE A 194 -17.68 -0.69 -9.42
N ALA A 195 -18.49 0.36 -9.36
CA ALA A 195 -19.94 0.26 -9.44
C ALA A 195 -20.39 -0.45 -10.74
N ARG A 196 -19.84 -0.04 -11.88
CA ARG A 196 -20.12 -0.69 -13.18
C ARG A 196 -19.67 -2.15 -13.26
N ALA A 197 -18.55 -2.50 -12.63
CA ALA A 197 -18.13 -3.90 -12.54
C ALA A 197 -19.12 -4.75 -11.71
N ASN A 198 -19.75 -4.16 -10.70
CA ASN A 198 -20.77 -4.82 -9.89
C ASN A 198 -22.14 -4.94 -10.60
N GLU A 199 -22.44 -4.07 -11.56
CA GLU A 199 -23.66 -4.15 -12.38
C GLU A 199 -23.75 -5.47 -13.20
N SER A 200 -22.60 -6.07 -13.53
CA SER A 200 -22.54 -7.37 -14.20
C SER A 200 -22.64 -8.55 -13.23
N SER A 201 -22.87 -8.32 -11.96
CA SER A 201 -23.06 -9.38 -10.96
C SER A 201 -24.32 -10.22 -11.30
N PRO A 202 -24.26 -11.55 -11.18
CA PRO A 202 -25.44 -12.41 -11.33
C PRO A 202 -26.57 -12.05 -10.36
N PHE A 203 -26.28 -11.29 -9.29
CA PHE A 203 -27.26 -10.79 -8.34
C PHE A 203 -27.84 -9.42 -8.71
N ALA A 204 -27.34 -8.78 -9.76
CA ALA A 204 -27.80 -7.46 -10.21
C ALA A 204 -28.99 -7.55 -11.19
N THR A 205 -29.26 -8.73 -11.74
CA THR A 205 -30.31 -8.96 -12.73
C THR A 205 -31.43 -9.84 -12.16
N GLY A 206 -32.64 -9.36 -12.26
CA GLY A 206 -33.87 -10.05 -11.86
C GLY A 206 -34.59 -9.38 -10.70
N GLU A 207 -35.90 -9.29 -10.80
CA GLU A 207 -36.74 -8.92 -9.65
C GLU A 207 -37.03 -10.20 -8.83
N PRO A 208 -36.56 -10.29 -7.57
CA PRO A 208 -36.83 -11.47 -6.76
C PRO A 208 -38.32 -11.55 -6.45
N VAL A 209 -38.94 -12.66 -6.77
CA VAL A 209 -40.35 -12.94 -6.43
C VAL A 209 -40.57 -12.99 -4.91
N LYS A 210 -39.53 -13.33 -4.16
CA LYS A 210 -39.46 -13.28 -2.69
C LYS A 210 -38.07 -12.78 -2.30
N CYS A 211 -38.02 -11.88 -1.33
CA CYS A 211 -36.78 -11.45 -0.69
C CYS A 211 -36.57 -12.29 0.58
N PRO A 212 -35.79 -13.37 0.54
CA PRO A 212 -35.44 -14.13 1.73
C PRO A 212 -34.47 -13.35 2.60
N ASP A 213 -34.50 -13.62 3.91
CA ASP A 213 -33.42 -13.18 4.79
C ASP A 213 -32.12 -13.90 4.40
N VAL A 214 -31.05 -13.14 4.14
CA VAL A 214 -29.74 -13.69 3.74
C VAL A 214 -28.77 -13.48 4.88
N ILE A 215 -28.24 -14.57 5.43
CA ILE A 215 -27.17 -14.55 6.43
C ILE A 215 -25.88 -14.94 5.72
N VAL A 216 -24.92 -14.02 5.68
CA VAL A 216 -23.57 -14.25 5.11
C VAL A 216 -22.59 -14.44 6.26
N ILE A 217 -21.97 -15.61 6.32
CA ILE A 217 -20.93 -15.92 7.30
C ILE A 217 -19.59 -16.04 6.54
N GLN A 218 -18.67 -15.11 6.77
CA GLN A 218 -17.31 -15.17 6.26
C GLN A 218 -16.40 -15.72 7.36
N SER A 219 -15.76 -16.88 7.10
CA SER A 219 -14.77 -17.47 7.99
C SER A 219 -13.39 -17.39 7.32
N GLU A 220 -12.65 -16.31 7.59
CA GLU A 220 -11.41 -15.96 6.88
C GLU A 220 -10.30 -17.01 7.04
N SER A 221 -10.19 -17.61 8.23
CA SER A 221 -9.11 -18.55 8.54
C SER A 221 -9.51 -20.01 8.36
N TYR A 222 -10.74 -20.26 7.90
CA TYR A 222 -11.20 -21.62 7.72
C TYR A 222 -10.70 -22.19 6.40
N PHE A 223 -10.04 -23.34 6.47
CA PHE A 223 -9.68 -24.15 5.30
C PHE A 223 -9.69 -25.64 5.65
N ASP A 224 -9.89 -26.47 4.65
CA ASP A 224 -9.89 -27.92 4.84
C ASP A 224 -8.44 -28.44 4.88
N VAL A 225 -7.94 -28.64 6.09
CA VAL A 225 -6.55 -29.11 6.36
C VAL A 225 -6.26 -30.48 5.74
N ARG A 226 -7.28 -31.29 5.46
CA ARG A 226 -7.10 -32.61 4.81
C ARG A 226 -6.42 -32.53 3.46
N HIS A 227 -6.48 -31.37 2.79
CA HIS A 227 -5.77 -31.12 1.53
C HIS A 227 -4.28 -30.81 1.69
N VAL A 228 -3.84 -30.49 2.92
CA VAL A 228 -2.45 -30.09 3.21
C VAL A 228 -1.69 -31.20 3.91
N SER A 229 -2.33 -31.93 4.82
CA SER A 229 -1.71 -32.98 5.62
C SER A 229 -2.72 -34.08 5.93
N GLY A 230 -2.35 -35.33 5.70
CA GLY A 230 -3.22 -36.49 5.98
C GLY A 230 -3.36 -36.85 7.47
N ALA A 231 -2.88 -36.02 8.39
CA ALA A 231 -2.81 -36.32 9.82
C ALA A 231 -3.99 -35.81 10.66
N VAL A 232 -5.05 -35.32 10.02
CA VAL A 232 -6.22 -34.79 10.75
C VAL A 232 -7.31 -35.86 10.83
N ASP A 233 -7.82 -36.06 12.05
CA ASP A 233 -8.94 -36.97 12.29
C ASP A 233 -10.17 -36.48 11.49
N SER A 234 -10.74 -37.39 10.70
CA SER A 234 -11.92 -37.10 9.87
C SER A 234 -13.15 -36.74 10.72
N ALA A 235 -13.22 -37.14 11.96
CA ALA A 235 -14.29 -36.81 12.88
C ALA A 235 -14.45 -35.30 13.11
N VAL A 236 -13.35 -34.54 13.02
CA VAL A 236 -13.34 -33.06 13.14
C VAL A 236 -14.18 -32.42 12.03
N TYR A 237 -14.23 -33.02 10.85
CA TYR A 237 -14.95 -32.50 9.69
C TYR A 237 -16.33 -33.07 9.46
N THR A 238 -16.84 -33.95 10.34
CA THR A 238 -18.12 -34.61 10.15
C THR A 238 -19.26 -33.61 9.92
N ARG A 239 -19.36 -32.58 10.77
CA ARG A 239 -20.42 -31.56 10.64
C ARG A 239 -20.25 -30.67 9.39
N PHE A 240 -19.03 -30.42 9.00
CA PHE A 240 -18.76 -29.68 7.77
C PHE A 240 -19.17 -30.50 6.54
N ASP A 241 -18.84 -31.77 6.53
CA ASP A 241 -19.20 -32.68 5.43
C ASP A 241 -20.71 -32.92 5.38
N GLU A 242 -21.41 -32.90 6.53
CA GLU A 242 -22.87 -32.91 6.60
C GLU A 242 -23.46 -31.62 6.01
N ALA A 243 -23.00 -30.45 6.46
CA ALA A 243 -23.48 -29.17 5.94
C ALA A 243 -23.24 -29.08 4.42
N ARG A 244 -22.10 -29.57 3.93
CA ARG A 244 -21.79 -29.64 2.50
C ARG A 244 -22.74 -30.54 1.73
N ARG A 245 -23.16 -31.70 2.30
CA ARG A 245 -24.12 -32.62 1.67
C ARG A 245 -25.52 -32.04 1.64
N GLU A 246 -25.91 -31.29 2.67
CA GLU A 246 -27.23 -30.66 2.79
C GLU A 246 -27.33 -29.33 2.01
N SER A 247 -26.20 -28.75 1.60
CA SER A 247 -26.18 -27.48 0.88
C SER A 247 -26.74 -27.64 -0.54
N VAL A 248 -27.53 -26.68 -0.97
CA VAL A 248 -28.01 -26.57 -2.36
C VAL A 248 -26.87 -26.38 -3.36
N CYS A 249 -25.84 -25.66 -2.94
CA CYS A 249 -24.68 -25.35 -3.77
C CYS A 249 -23.42 -25.31 -2.90
N HIS A 250 -22.34 -25.91 -3.35
CA HIS A 250 -21.04 -25.82 -2.71
C HIS A 250 -19.92 -25.84 -3.73
N GLY A 251 -18.78 -25.25 -3.39
CA GLY A 251 -17.63 -25.19 -4.28
C GLY A 251 -16.33 -24.91 -3.55
N LYS A 252 -15.22 -25.07 -4.24
CA LYS A 252 -13.90 -24.70 -3.73
C LYS A 252 -13.59 -23.26 -4.13
N LEU A 253 -13.33 -22.42 -3.13
CA LEU A 253 -12.83 -21.08 -3.35
C LEU A 253 -11.31 -21.12 -3.42
N THR A 254 -10.72 -20.59 -4.50
CA THR A 254 -9.27 -20.43 -4.61
C THR A 254 -8.91 -19.03 -4.18
N VAL A 255 -8.10 -18.92 -3.15
CA VAL A 255 -7.56 -17.65 -2.66
C VAL A 255 -6.10 -17.50 -3.09
N PRO A 256 -5.66 -16.31 -3.53
CA PRO A 256 -4.32 -16.12 -4.07
C PRO A 256 -3.20 -16.12 -3.03
N ALA A 257 -3.53 -15.89 -1.75
CA ALA A 257 -2.54 -15.80 -0.68
C ALA A 257 -3.09 -16.23 0.68
N TRP A 258 -2.18 -16.55 1.60
CA TRP A 258 -2.48 -16.83 3.00
C TRP A 258 -2.91 -15.54 3.71
N GLY A 259 -4.08 -15.59 4.35
CA GLY A 259 -4.55 -14.54 5.26
C GLY A 259 -5.12 -13.29 4.62
N GLY A 260 -5.20 -13.25 3.29
CA GLY A 260 -5.61 -12.04 2.66
C GLY A 260 -6.99 -12.02 2.04
N GLN A 261 -7.18 -11.08 1.24
CA GLN A 261 -8.45 -10.77 0.60
C GLN A 261 -8.85 -11.85 -0.37
N THR A 262 -9.98 -12.48 -0.12
CA THR A 262 -10.63 -13.40 -1.03
C THR A 262 -11.00 -12.70 -2.33
N ARG A 263 -10.26 -12.95 -3.41
CA ARG A 263 -10.80 -12.74 -4.74
C ARG A 263 -11.69 -13.94 -5.05
N CYS A 264 -12.98 -13.72 -5.05
CA CYS A 264 -13.91 -14.71 -5.60
C CYS A 264 -13.53 -14.97 -7.05
N ALA A 265 -13.06 -16.18 -7.35
CA ALA A 265 -12.88 -16.58 -8.73
C ALA A 265 -14.27 -16.70 -9.39
N PRO A 266 -14.48 -16.26 -10.63
CA PRO A 266 -15.78 -16.22 -11.29
C PRO A 266 -16.36 -17.58 -11.68
N ASN A 267 -15.89 -18.67 -11.10
CA ASN A 267 -16.23 -20.05 -11.48
C ASN A 267 -17.07 -20.80 -10.41
N LEU A 268 -17.88 -20.09 -9.62
CA LEU A 268 -18.96 -20.75 -8.89
C LEU A 268 -20.05 -21.17 -9.88
N ARG A 269 -20.01 -22.44 -10.30
CA ARG A 269 -21.14 -23.08 -10.98
C ARG A 269 -22.05 -23.65 -9.87
N CYS A 270 -23.24 -23.10 -9.77
CA CYS A 270 -24.36 -23.75 -9.08
C CYS A 270 -24.97 -24.85 -9.94
#